data_03ebe65438f052beaf674527eeedf260
#
_entry.id   03ebe65438f052beaf674527eeedf260
#
_cell.length_a   1.000
_cell.length_b   1.000
_cell.length_c   1.000
_cell.angle_alpha   90.00
_cell.angle_beta   90.00
_cell.angle_gamma   90.00
#
_symmetry.space_group_name_H-M   'P 1'
#
loop_
_entity.id
_entity.type
_entity.pdbx_description
1 polymer ?
#
loop_
_entity_poly.entity_id
_entity_poly.type
_entity_poly.pdbx_seq_one_letter_code
_entity_poly.pdbx_strand_id
1 'polypeptide(L)'
;MQIHLTKSGKQDNHHKWLGTVLLSWGTFVFALFFATLVGSMASQAGASKLLKQGIQAGLVTLITVPLLYILLKRMSSRPFYSIGLSGWRQAIPKAIIGAIYVIVLSGSGFAIAHLLGWIKVTQFHFSVHLVTALLLNMIIAFFYEAFPEELTFRGTVYYALNKRWNCFMALLLQPILFVLAPITVSGLQYIVGIESSAITLDYIVLLLGFGFILQLLRIVTGSLWTSIAFHLAFLENSRFFVLQGEERFITYEEIVPGTGALFVIFFMLLIVGTLLLIPVAITRRNTIQWRKNEKCDQDV
;
A
#
# COMPACT_ATOMS: atom_id res chain seq x y z
N MET A 1 -6.23 -19.58 53.15
CA MET A 1 -7.22 -19.53 52.05
C MET A 1 -6.54 -18.88 50.86
N GLN A 2 -5.88 -19.70 50.03
CA GLN A 2 -5.13 -19.21 48.85
C GLN A 2 -6.13 -19.10 47.69
N ILE A 3 -6.30 -17.90 47.20
CA ILE A 3 -7.13 -17.59 46.04
C ILE A 3 -6.34 -17.99 44.80
N HIS A 4 -6.75 -19.08 44.12
CA HIS A 4 -6.33 -19.42 42.76
C HIS A 4 -6.83 -18.34 41.81
N LEU A 5 -6.00 -17.34 41.52
CA LEU A 5 -6.24 -16.40 40.42
C LEU A 5 -5.96 -17.11 39.10
N THR A 6 -7.01 -17.26 38.37
CA THR A 6 -7.18 -18.01 37.14
C THR A 6 -6.22 -17.56 36.02
N LYS A 7 -5.48 -18.53 35.47
CA LYS A 7 -4.68 -18.45 34.22
C LYS A 7 -5.53 -18.19 32.95
N SER A 8 -6.82 -17.93 33.06
CA SER A 8 -7.78 -17.82 31.95
C SER A 8 -7.56 -16.58 31.05
N GLY A 9 -7.08 -15.47 31.58
CA GLY A 9 -6.96 -14.23 30.81
C GLY A 9 -5.81 -14.17 29.78
N LYS A 10 -4.76 -15.01 29.95
CA LYS A 10 -3.60 -15.02 29.05
C LYS A 10 -3.83 -15.85 27.78
N GLN A 11 -4.69 -16.84 27.83
CA GLN A 11 -4.96 -17.75 26.72
C GLN A 11 -5.92 -17.12 25.69
N ASP A 12 -6.83 -16.27 26.13
CA ASP A 12 -7.86 -15.61 25.29
C ASP A 12 -7.28 -14.53 24.34
N ASN A 13 -6.15 -13.92 24.70
CA ASN A 13 -5.48 -12.93 23.85
C ASN A 13 -4.61 -13.55 22.73
N HIS A 14 -4.26 -14.84 22.86
CA HIS A 14 -3.37 -15.52 21.91
C HIS A 14 -4.02 -15.80 20.55
N HIS A 15 -5.34 -15.94 20.48
CA HIS A 15 -6.07 -16.22 19.24
C HIS A 15 -6.62 -14.96 18.55
N LYS A 16 -6.75 -13.86 19.26
CA LYS A 16 -7.36 -12.62 18.72
C LYS A 16 -6.54 -11.98 17.59
N TRP A 17 -5.20 -12.04 17.66
CA TRP A 17 -4.34 -11.46 16.61
C TRP A 17 -4.48 -12.17 15.27
N LEU A 18 -4.48 -13.52 15.26
CA LEU A 18 -4.61 -14.31 14.02
C LEU A 18 -5.98 -14.10 13.38
N GLY A 19 -7.04 -14.14 14.20
CA GLY A 19 -8.38 -13.80 13.73
C GLY A 19 -8.46 -12.42 13.11
N THR A 20 -7.80 -11.41 13.72
CA THR A 20 -7.76 -10.06 13.15
C THR A 20 -6.99 -10.01 11.84
N VAL A 21 -5.85 -10.68 11.72
CA VAL A 21 -5.08 -10.76 10.46
C VAL A 21 -5.92 -11.39 9.36
N LEU A 22 -6.48 -12.59 9.61
CA LEU A 22 -7.26 -13.32 8.60
C LEU A 22 -8.55 -12.59 8.21
N LEU A 23 -9.27 -12.03 9.19
CA LEU A 23 -10.49 -11.27 8.91
C LEU A 23 -10.20 -9.96 8.17
N SER A 24 -9.12 -9.24 8.50
CA SER A 24 -8.75 -8.02 7.79
C SER A 24 -8.34 -8.32 6.35
N TRP A 25 -7.50 -9.34 6.16
CA TRP A 25 -7.08 -9.81 4.86
C TRP A 25 -8.26 -10.30 4.03
N GLY A 26 -9.11 -11.16 4.60
CA GLY A 26 -10.31 -11.68 3.94
C GLY A 26 -11.34 -10.59 3.60
N THR A 27 -11.49 -9.58 4.45
CA THR A 27 -12.34 -8.41 4.18
C THR A 27 -11.87 -7.67 2.93
N PHE A 28 -10.57 -7.41 2.81
CA PHE A 28 -10.01 -6.73 1.65
C PHE A 28 -10.15 -7.57 0.37
N VAL A 29 -9.79 -8.86 0.43
CA VAL A 29 -9.95 -9.80 -0.70
C VAL A 29 -11.40 -9.86 -1.16
N PHE A 30 -12.34 -9.98 -0.22
CA PHE A 30 -13.77 -9.98 -0.53
C PHE A 30 -14.21 -8.66 -1.16
N ALA A 31 -13.82 -7.51 -0.58
CA ALA A 31 -14.18 -6.20 -1.08
C ALA A 31 -13.67 -5.97 -2.51
N LEU A 32 -12.40 -6.33 -2.77
CA LEU A 32 -11.79 -6.20 -4.08
C LEU A 32 -12.43 -7.14 -5.12
N PHE A 33 -12.64 -8.40 -4.75
CA PHE A 33 -13.32 -9.36 -5.62
C PHE A 33 -14.75 -8.92 -5.95
N PHE A 34 -15.53 -8.51 -4.94
CA PHE A 34 -16.91 -8.07 -5.13
C PHE A 34 -16.97 -6.79 -5.99
N ALA A 35 -16.08 -5.85 -5.74
CA ALA A 35 -16.00 -4.63 -6.56
C ALA A 35 -15.63 -4.92 -8.02
N THR A 36 -14.72 -5.87 -8.28
CA THR A 36 -14.38 -6.26 -9.65
C THR A 36 -15.54 -7.00 -10.35
N LEU A 37 -16.27 -7.84 -9.61
CA LEU A 37 -17.49 -8.49 -10.12
C LEU A 37 -18.54 -7.46 -10.55
N VAL A 38 -18.88 -6.52 -9.65
CA VAL A 38 -19.87 -5.45 -9.96
C VAL A 38 -19.36 -4.56 -11.09
N GLY A 39 -18.06 -4.25 -11.11
CA GLY A 39 -17.45 -3.48 -12.19
C GLY A 39 -17.51 -4.18 -13.55
N SER A 40 -17.35 -5.51 -13.57
CA SER A 40 -17.54 -6.31 -14.79
C SER A 40 -18.99 -6.25 -15.29
N MET A 41 -19.96 -6.44 -14.39
CA MET A 41 -21.39 -6.31 -14.72
C MET A 41 -21.74 -4.91 -15.24
N ALA A 42 -21.24 -3.86 -14.59
CA ALA A 42 -21.44 -2.48 -15.03
C ALA A 42 -20.86 -2.24 -16.44
N SER A 43 -19.68 -2.80 -16.74
CA SER A 43 -19.04 -2.73 -18.05
C SER A 43 -19.88 -3.43 -19.12
N GLN A 44 -20.43 -4.61 -18.82
CA GLN A 44 -21.33 -5.35 -19.72
C GLN A 44 -22.65 -4.59 -19.96
N ALA A 45 -23.11 -3.81 -18.97
CA ALA A 45 -24.26 -2.94 -19.10
C ALA A 45 -23.97 -1.60 -19.83
N GLY A 46 -22.76 -1.42 -20.36
CA GLY A 46 -22.38 -0.22 -21.14
C GLY A 46 -21.85 0.95 -20.31
N ALA A 47 -21.51 0.75 -19.02
CA ALA A 47 -20.93 1.81 -18.22
C ALA A 47 -19.58 2.26 -18.77
N SER A 48 -19.32 3.59 -18.74
CA SER A 48 -18.02 4.14 -19.11
C SER A 48 -16.92 3.65 -18.18
N LYS A 49 -15.66 3.66 -18.66
CA LYS A 49 -14.46 3.29 -17.86
C LYS A 49 -14.41 4.04 -16.51
N LEU A 50 -14.66 5.35 -16.55
CA LEU A 50 -14.66 6.20 -15.36
C LEU A 50 -15.75 5.80 -14.35
N LEU A 51 -16.98 5.54 -14.83
CA LEU A 51 -18.09 5.11 -13.98
C LEU A 51 -17.80 3.75 -13.33
N LYS A 52 -17.29 2.77 -14.12
CA LYS A 52 -16.84 1.47 -13.62
C LYS A 52 -15.83 1.63 -12.50
N GLN A 53 -14.76 2.41 -12.72
CA GLN A 53 -13.71 2.63 -11.74
C GLN A 53 -14.23 3.35 -10.48
N GLY A 54 -15.12 4.33 -10.63
CA GLY A 54 -15.76 5.02 -9.51
C GLY A 54 -16.61 4.08 -8.66
N ILE A 55 -17.41 3.20 -9.28
CA ILE A 55 -18.19 2.17 -8.57
C ILE A 55 -17.25 1.24 -7.79
N GLN A 56 -16.19 0.75 -8.43
CA GLN A 56 -15.23 -0.13 -7.80
C GLN A 56 -14.54 0.55 -6.60
N ALA A 57 -14.08 1.78 -6.75
CA ALA A 57 -13.46 2.56 -5.69
C ALA A 57 -14.40 2.78 -4.50
N GLY A 58 -15.65 3.13 -4.76
CA GLY A 58 -16.69 3.26 -3.75
C GLY A 58 -16.92 1.95 -2.99
N LEU A 59 -17.10 0.84 -3.70
CA LEU A 59 -17.36 -0.46 -3.08
C LEU A 59 -16.20 -0.95 -2.23
N VAL A 60 -14.96 -0.90 -2.74
CA VAL A 60 -13.77 -1.32 -1.96
C VAL A 60 -13.68 -0.53 -0.67
N THR A 61 -13.78 0.80 -0.75
CA THR A 61 -13.68 1.66 0.44
C THR A 61 -14.84 1.46 1.41
N LEU A 62 -16.09 1.45 0.94
CA LEU A 62 -17.28 1.34 1.79
C LEU A 62 -17.39 -0.02 2.47
N ILE A 63 -16.83 -1.09 1.91
CA ILE A 63 -16.78 -2.40 2.55
C ILE A 63 -15.58 -2.46 3.51
N THR A 64 -14.39 -2.11 3.04
CA THR A 64 -13.14 -2.30 3.80
C THR A 64 -13.09 -1.42 5.04
N VAL A 65 -13.34 -0.11 4.92
CA VAL A 65 -13.12 0.85 6.02
C VAL A 65 -14.02 0.57 7.24
N PRO A 66 -15.35 0.38 7.11
CA PRO A 66 -16.18 0.10 8.27
C PRO A 66 -15.87 -1.24 8.94
N LEU A 67 -15.60 -2.29 8.15
CA LEU A 67 -15.29 -3.61 8.71
C LEU A 67 -13.95 -3.61 9.45
N LEU A 68 -12.93 -2.96 8.91
CA LEU A 68 -11.65 -2.79 9.62
C LEU A 68 -11.79 -1.92 10.87
N TYR A 69 -12.61 -0.88 10.85
CA TYR A 69 -12.90 -0.08 12.04
C TYR A 69 -13.50 -0.95 13.16
N ILE A 70 -14.47 -1.80 12.83
CA ILE A 70 -15.10 -2.72 13.80
C ILE A 70 -14.06 -3.69 14.37
N LEU A 71 -13.20 -4.26 13.51
CA LEU A 71 -12.13 -5.16 13.95
C LEU A 71 -11.12 -4.46 14.87
N LEU A 72 -10.67 -3.26 14.49
CA LEU A 72 -9.73 -2.46 15.28
C LEU A 72 -10.34 -2.03 16.62
N LYS A 73 -11.63 -1.69 16.66
CA LYS A 73 -12.34 -1.31 17.90
C LYS A 73 -12.33 -2.42 18.95
N ARG A 74 -12.24 -3.69 18.52
CA ARG A 74 -12.09 -4.84 19.42
C ARG A 74 -10.68 -4.97 20.03
N MET A 75 -9.69 -4.30 19.41
CA MET A 75 -8.28 -4.39 19.80
C MET A 75 -7.74 -3.12 20.45
N SER A 76 -8.38 -1.98 20.21
CA SER A 76 -7.91 -0.67 20.68
C SER A 76 -9.08 0.27 20.96
N SER A 77 -8.98 1.07 22.01
CA SER A 77 -9.94 2.14 22.35
C SER A 77 -9.89 3.31 21.35
N ARG A 78 -8.78 3.46 20.63
CA ARG A 78 -8.57 4.50 19.60
C ARG A 78 -8.20 3.86 18.26
N PRO A 79 -9.16 3.24 17.54
CA PRO A 79 -8.90 2.35 16.40
C PRO A 79 -7.94 2.94 15.36
N PHE A 80 -8.27 4.06 14.77
CA PHE A 80 -7.46 4.66 13.71
C PHE A 80 -6.14 5.26 14.20
N TYR A 81 -6.14 5.84 15.39
CA TYR A 81 -4.91 6.38 15.97
C TYR A 81 -3.88 5.29 16.25
N SER A 82 -4.31 4.12 16.75
CA SER A 82 -3.43 2.99 17.06
C SER A 82 -2.69 2.42 15.84
N ILE A 83 -3.24 2.61 14.66
CA ILE A 83 -2.60 2.21 13.39
C ILE A 83 -1.82 3.35 12.72
N GLY A 84 -1.68 4.51 13.37
CA GLY A 84 -0.93 5.66 12.87
C GLY A 84 -1.70 6.53 11.87
N LEU A 85 -3.02 6.43 11.87
CA LEU A 85 -3.90 7.34 11.13
C LEU A 85 -4.24 8.53 12.05
N SER A 86 -3.37 9.54 12.05
CA SER A 86 -3.53 10.74 12.85
C SER A 86 -4.48 11.77 12.22
N GLY A 87 -4.91 12.77 13.01
CA GLY A 87 -5.73 13.87 12.51
C GLY A 87 -5.04 14.71 11.44
N TRP A 88 -5.83 15.49 10.67
CA TRP A 88 -5.41 16.18 9.45
C TRP A 88 -4.17 17.10 9.63
N ARG A 89 -4.04 17.79 10.76
CA ARG A 89 -2.87 18.67 11.05
C ARG A 89 -1.54 17.91 11.07
N GLN A 90 -1.54 16.67 11.52
CA GLN A 90 -0.35 15.80 11.53
C GLN A 90 -0.25 14.98 10.24
N ALA A 91 -1.37 14.74 9.57
CA ALA A 91 -1.45 13.98 8.32
C ALA A 91 -0.76 14.70 7.16
N ILE A 92 -1.03 16.00 6.97
CA ILE A 92 -0.51 16.78 5.83
C ILE A 92 1.02 16.74 5.73
N PRO A 93 1.82 17.11 6.76
CA PRO A 93 3.28 17.06 6.63
C PRO A 93 3.81 15.64 6.40
N LYS A 94 3.16 14.62 6.95
CA LYS A 94 3.53 13.22 6.74
C LYS A 94 3.20 12.74 5.33
N ALA A 95 2.06 13.14 4.79
CA ALA A 95 1.69 12.87 3.40
C ALA A 95 2.66 13.55 2.42
N ILE A 96 3.00 14.81 2.65
CA ILE A 96 3.98 15.54 1.83
C ILE A 96 5.33 14.79 1.78
N ILE A 97 5.81 14.26 2.90
CA ILE A 97 7.06 13.47 2.95
C ILE A 97 6.94 12.25 2.03
N GLY A 98 5.83 11.49 2.10
CA GLY A 98 5.62 10.32 1.25
C GLY A 98 5.60 10.65 -0.24
N ALA A 99 4.87 11.71 -0.63
CA ALA A 99 4.77 12.12 -2.02
C ALA A 99 6.11 12.67 -2.56
N ILE A 100 6.80 13.55 -1.81
CA ILE A 100 8.10 14.09 -2.20
C ILE A 100 9.14 12.98 -2.35
N TYR A 101 9.09 11.95 -1.51
CA TYR A 101 10.03 10.83 -1.60
C TYR A 101 9.94 10.12 -2.95
N VAL A 102 8.74 9.89 -3.48
CA VAL A 102 8.53 9.34 -4.83
C VAL A 102 9.03 10.30 -5.90
N ILE A 103 8.66 11.58 -5.81
CA ILE A 103 9.02 12.59 -6.82
C ILE A 103 10.54 12.73 -6.93
N VAL A 104 11.25 12.79 -5.79
CA VAL A 104 12.71 12.93 -5.77
C VAL A 104 13.39 11.69 -6.34
N LEU A 105 12.98 10.49 -5.92
CA LEU A 105 13.58 9.25 -6.42
C LEU A 105 13.33 9.04 -7.91
N SER A 106 12.09 9.22 -8.34
CA SER A 106 11.73 9.07 -9.76
C SER A 106 12.39 10.12 -10.63
N GLY A 107 12.35 11.40 -10.22
CA GLY A 107 13.00 12.49 -10.92
C GLY A 107 14.51 12.31 -11.01
N SER A 108 15.16 11.85 -9.93
CA SER A 108 16.58 11.50 -9.95
C SER A 108 16.86 10.34 -10.90
N GLY A 109 15.99 9.32 -10.91
CA GLY A 109 16.10 8.19 -11.83
C GLY A 109 16.05 8.62 -13.30
N PHE A 110 15.06 9.43 -13.66
CA PHE A 110 14.96 10.00 -15.01
C PHE A 110 16.16 10.88 -15.37
N ALA A 111 16.62 11.75 -14.45
CA ALA A 111 17.77 12.61 -14.68
C ALA A 111 19.04 11.77 -14.92
N ILE A 112 19.29 10.75 -14.10
CA ILE A 112 20.45 9.86 -14.27
C ILE A 112 20.36 9.10 -15.60
N ALA A 113 19.22 8.49 -15.92
CA ALA A 113 19.05 7.75 -17.16
C ALA A 113 19.23 8.63 -18.40
N HIS A 114 18.75 9.88 -18.35
CA HIS A 114 18.94 10.86 -19.43
C HIS A 114 20.39 11.31 -19.57
N LEU A 115 21.07 11.66 -18.46
CA LEU A 115 22.45 12.11 -18.46
C LEU A 115 23.43 11.02 -18.93
N LEU A 116 23.14 9.77 -18.64
CA LEU A 116 23.91 8.60 -19.12
C LEU A 116 23.60 8.22 -20.57
N GLY A 117 22.63 8.90 -21.22
CA GLY A 117 22.21 8.58 -22.58
C GLY A 117 21.43 7.26 -22.69
N TRP A 118 20.91 6.72 -21.58
CA TRP A 118 20.12 5.48 -21.56
C TRP A 118 18.70 5.68 -22.08
N ILE A 119 18.14 6.88 -21.83
CA ILE A 119 16.86 7.31 -22.38
C ILE A 119 17.01 8.64 -23.11
N LYS A 120 16.16 8.87 -24.11
CA LYS A 120 16.01 10.13 -24.81
C LYS A 120 14.59 10.64 -24.63
N VAL A 121 14.40 11.72 -23.90
CA VAL A 121 13.10 12.40 -23.82
C VAL A 121 12.81 13.03 -25.17
N THR A 122 11.71 12.63 -25.81
CA THR A 122 11.32 13.08 -27.15
C THR A 122 10.24 14.14 -27.11
N GLN A 123 9.32 14.09 -26.14
CA GLN A 123 8.21 15.03 -26.06
C GLN A 123 7.69 15.20 -24.63
N PHE A 124 7.31 16.43 -24.31
CA PHE A 124 6.50 16.77 -23.12
C PHE A 124 5.09 17.09 -23.58
N HIS A 125 4.11 16.48 -22.90
CA HIS A 125 2.69 16.73 -23.14
C HIS A 125 2.10 17.50 -21.97
N PHE A 126 1.39 18.58 -22.26
CA PHE A 126 0.66 19.33 -21.28
C PHE A 126 -0.66 19.81 -21.86
N SER A 127 -1.76 19.33 -21.29
CA SER A 127 -3.09 19.73 -21.67
C SER A 127 -4.02 19.75 -20.47
N VAL A 128 -5.09 20.52 -20.52
CA VAL A 128 -6.11 20.54 -19.48
C VAL A 128 -6.75 19.15 -19.31
N HIS A 129 -6.93 18.43 -20.42
CA HIS A 129 -7.44 17.05 -20.40
C HIS A 129 -6.54 16.13 -19.56
N LEU A 130 -5.22 16.17 -19.79
CA LEU A 130 -4.26 15.33 -19.09
C LEU A 130 -4.20 15.64 -17.58
N VAL A 131 -4.24 16.94 -17.21
CA VAL A 131 -4.30 17.35 -15.80
C VAL A 131 -5.61 16.89 -15.16
N THR A 132 -6.74 16.98 -15.87
CA THR A 132 -8.04 16.49 -15.38
C THR A 132 -8.01 14.97 -15.20
N ALA A 133 -7.42 14.22 -16.15
CA ALA A 133 -7.25 12.78 -16.07
C ALA A 133 -6.42 12.39 -14.85
N LEU A 134 -5.29 13.06 -14.62
CA LEU A 134 -4.47 12.86 -13.41
C LEU A 134 -5.27 13.08 -12.12
N LEU A 135 -5.99 14.20 -12.00
CA LEU A 135 -6.76 14.51 -10.79
C LEU A 135 -7.90 13.51 -10.54
N LEU A 136 -8.62 13.11 -11.60
CA LEU A 136 -9.65 12.08 -11.48
C LEU A 136 -9.06 10.72 -11.11
N ASN A 137 -7.94 10.35 -11.73
CA ASN A 137 -7.25 9.11 -11.40
C ASN A 137 -6.75 9.11 -9.94
N MET A 138 -6.20 10.23 -9.46
CA MET A 138 -5.80 10.38 -8.04
C MET A 138 -6.95 10.11 -7.08
N ILE A 139 -8.15 10.63 -7.35
CA ILE A 139 -9.33 10.39 -6.51
C ILE A 139 -9.70 8.91 -6.55
N ILE A 140 -9.76 8.32 -7.74
CA ILE A 140 -10.11 6.91 -7.90
C ILE A 140 -9.05 6.01 -7.26
N ALA A 141 -7.77 6.23 -7.54
CA ALA A 141 -6.68 5.45 -6.99
C ALA A 141 -6.59 5.58 -5.46
N PHE A 142 -6.90 6.75 -4.90
CA PHE A 142 -6.97 6.93 -3.46
C PHE A 142 -8.02 6.02 -2.82
N PHE A 143 -9.25 5.98 -3.35
CA PHE A 143 -10.34 5.19 -2.77
C PHE A 143 -10.35 3.73 -3.21
N TYR A 144 -9.75 3.40 -4.34
CA TYR A 144 -9.71 2.03 -4.86
C TYR A 144 -8.51 1.23 -4.33
N GLU A 145 -7.32 1.85 -4.29
CA GLU A 145 -6.04 1.20 -4.03
C GLU A 145 -5.39 1.76 -2.75
N ALA A 146 -4.90 3.01 -2.77
CA ALA A 146 -3.98 3.50 -1.76
C ALA A 146 -4.56 3.50 -0.33
N PHE A 147 -5.76 4.03 -0.11
CA PHE A 147 -6.34 4.14 1.23
C PHE A 147 -6.81 2.79 1.80
N PRO A 148 -7.64 1.98 1.11
CA PRO A 148 -8.10 0.70 1.65
C PRO A 148 -6.97 -0.32 1.80
N GLU A 149 -5.98 -0.35 0.91
CA GLU A 149 -4.84 -1.24 1.02
C GLU A 149 -3.92 -0.87 2.19
N GLU A 150 -3.55 0.41 2.31
CA GLU A 150 -2.71 0.84 3.43
C GLU A 150 -3.41 0.64 4.77
N LEU A 151 -4.71 0.93 4.85
CA LEU A 151 -5.51 0.70 6.06
C LEU A 151 -5.54 -0.78 6.45
N THR A 152 -5.66 -1.67 5.46
CA THR A 152 -5.66 -3.12 5.67
C THR A 152 -4.28 -3.61 6.07
N PHE A 153 -3.27 -3.40 5.23
CA PHE A 153 -1.99 -4.08 5.33
C PHE A 153 -1.02 -3.38 6.29
N ARG A 154 -0.77 -2.07 6.12
CA ARG A 154 0.17 -1.30 6.95
C ARG A 154 -0.49 -0.77 8.21
N GLY A 155 -1.83 -0.71 8.21
CA GLY A 155 -2.64 -0.43 9.39
C GLY A 155 -2.93 -1.70 10.18
N THR A 156 -4.01 -2.39 9.84
CA THR A 156 -4.64 -3.41 10.70
C THR A 156 -3.84 -4.70 10.77
N VAL A 157 -3.41 -5.24 9.63
CA VAL A 157 -2.61 -6.49 9.59
C VAL A 157 -1.28 -6.31 10.30
N TYR A 158 -0.54 -5.25 9.98
CA TYR A 158 0.72 -4.95 10.67
C TYR A 158 0.53 -4.75 12.18
N TYR A 159 -0.50 -4.00 12.59
CA TYR A 159 -0.79 -3.79 14.01
C TYR A 159 -1.06 -5.11 14.75
N ALA A 160 -1.83 -6.01 14.16
CA ALA A 160 -2.11 -7.32 14.73
C ALA A 160 -0.86 -8.22 14.78
N LEU A 161 -0.06 -8.25 13.72
CA LEU A 161 1.21 -8.96 13.67
C LEU A 161 2.20 -8.45 14.71
N ASN A 162 2.35 -7.12 14.84
CA ASN A 162 3.29 -6.50 15.76
C ASN A 162 2.89 -6.69 17.24
N LYS A 163 1.62 -6.96 17.53
CA LYS A 163 1.19 -7.37 18.88
C LYS A 163 1.68 -8.76 19.26
N ARG A 164 1.83 -9.66 18.29
CA ARG A 164 2.25 -11.05 18.55
C ARG A 164 3.75 -11.24 18.39
N TRP A 165 4.31 -10.66 17.34
CA TRP A 165 5.73 -10.76 16.99
C TRP A 165 6.43 -9.42 17.09
N ASN A 166 7.75 -9.43 17.00
CA ASN A 166 8.52 -8.19 16.94
C ASN A 166 8.29 -7.46 15.60
N CYS A 167 8.66 -6.19 15.57
CA CYS A 167 8.53 -5.31 14.41
C CYS A 167 9.21 -5.88 13.15
N PHE A 168 10.36 -6.55 13.32
CA PHE A 168 11.10 -7.16 12.21
C PHE A 168 10.33 -8.31 11.55
N MET A 169 9.75 -9.22 12.33
CA MET A 169 8.93 -10.30 11.78
C MET A 169 7.66 -9.76 11.12
N ALA A 170 7.03 -8.74 11.72
CA ALA A 170 5.87 -8.09 11.11
C ALA A 170 6.23 -7.38 9.78
N LEU A 171 7.43 -6.79 9.68
CA LEU A 171 7.97 -6.20 8.46
C LEU A 171 8.12 -7.22 7.32
N LEU A 172 8.51 -8.46 7.64
CA LEU A 172 8.71 -9.52 6.63
C LEU A 172 7.39 -10.19 6.22
N LEU A 173 6.51 -10.46 7.18
CA LEU A 173 5.28 -11.22 6.94
C LEU A 173 4.18 -10.41 6.27
N GLN A 174 4.10 -9.11 6.57
CA GLN A 174 3.05 -8.27 6.01
C GLN A 174 3.12 -8.14 4.47
N PRO A 175 4.30 -7.92 3.82
CA PRO A 175 4.38 -7.90 2.37
C PRO A 175 3.98 -9.20 1.69
N ILE A 176 4.22 -10.34 2.32
CA ILE A 176 3.77 -11.65 1.81
C ILE A 176 2.24 -11.71 1.78
N LEU A 177 1.57 -11.32 2.88
CA LEU A 177 0.12 -11.25 2.92
C LEU A 177 -0.46 -10.24 1.93
N PHE A 178 0.27 -9.16 1.66
CA PHE A 178 -0.09 -8.16 0.66
C PHE A 178 -0.12 -8.77 -0.74
N VAL A 179 0.93 -9.49 -1.13
CA VAL A 179 1.01 -10.15 -2.44
C VAL A 179 -0.02 -11.27 -2.62
N LEU A 180 -0.32 -12.00 -1.54
CA LEU A 180 -1.33 -13.07 -1.60
C LEU A 180 -2.74 -12.55 -1.90
N ALA A 181 -3.06 -11.28 -1.60
CA ALA A 181 -4.40 -10.74 -1.84
C ALA A 181 -4.74 -10.67 -3.35
N PRO A 182 -3.97 -9.99 -4.22
CA PRO A 182 -4.27 -9.97 -5.66
C PRO A 182 -4.17 -11.36 -6.31
N ILE A 183 -3.28 -12.24 -5.84
CA ILE A 183 -3.21 -13.62 -6.32
C ILE A 183 -4.53 -14.34 -6.04
N THR A 184 -5.06 -14.22 -4.83
CA THR A 184 -6.34 -14.84 -4.46
C THR A 184 -7.50 -14.25 -5.24
N VAL A 185 -7.55 -12.92 -5.39
CA VAL A 185 -8.60 -12.26 -6.18
C VAL A 185 -8.56 -12.70 -7.63
N SER A 186 -7.37 -12.77 -8.26
CA SER A 186 -7.21 -13.25 -9.64
C SER A 186 -7.67 -14.71 -9.79
N GLY A 187 -7.34 -15.57 -8.80
CA GLY A 187 -7.82 -16.95 -8.76
C GLY A 187 -9.36 -17.05 -8.67
N LEU A 188 -9.98 -16.23 -7.82
CA LEU A 188 -11.44 -16.16 -7.70
C LEU A 188 -12.10 -15.66 -8.99
N GLN A 189 -11.52 -14.65 -9.64
CA GLN A 189 -12.00 -14.13 -10.93
C GLN A 189 -11.95 -15.21 -12.01
N TYR A 190 -10.86 -15.97 -12.08
CA TYR A 190 -10.72 -17.10 -13.00
C TYR A 190 -11.82 -18.16 -12.80
N ILE A 191 -12.10 -18.52 -11.53
CA ILE A 191 -13.13 -19.52 -11.19
C ILE A 191 -14.54 -19.07 -11.66
N VAL A 192 -14.85 -17.77 -11.56
CA VAL A 192 -16.17 -17.24 -11.98
C VAL A 192 -16.21 -16.76 -13.42
N GLY A 193 -15.15 -17.00 -14.21
CA GLY A 193 -15.10 -16.65 -15.63
C GLY A 193 -14.97 -15.16 -15.92
N ILE A 194 -14.44 -14.37 -14.96
CA ILE A 194 -14.13 -12.96 -15.19
C ILE A 194 -12.69 -12.86 -15.71
N GLU A 195 -12.51 -12.08 -16.76
CA GLU A 195 -11.18 -11.81 -17.30
C GLU A 195 -10.28 -11.17 -16.24
N SER A 196 -9.13 -11.76 -15.98
CA SER A 196 -8.14 -11.27 -15.03
C SER A 196 -6.77 -11.19 -15.69
N SER A 197 -5.98 -10.21 -15.31
CA SER A 197 -4.59 -10.12 -15.74
C SER A 197 -3.78 -11.26 -15.14
N ALA A 198 -2.90 -11.86 -15.94
CA ALA A 198 -2.00 -12.90 -15.46
C ALA A 198 -1.05 -12.32 -14.40
N ILE A 199 -0.93 -13.01 -13.28
CA ILE A 199 0.05 -12.68 -12.24
C ILE A 199 1.41 -13.22 -12.69
N THR A 200 2.29 -12.33 -13.14
CA THR A 200 3.66 -12.67 -13.55
C THR A 200 4.62 -12.65 -12.36
N LEU A 201 5.78 -13.30 -12.50
CA LEU A 201 6.82 -13.26 -11.46
C LEU A 201 7.31 -11.84 -11.24
N ASP A 202 7.48 -11.04 -12.28
CA ASP A 202 7.90 -9.64 -12.18
C ASP A 202 6.90 -8.81 -11.38
N TYR A 203 5.60 -9.05 -11.55
CA TYR A 203 4.56 -8.41 -10.77
C TYR A 203 4.60 -8.82 -9.29
N ILE A 204 4.87 -10.08 -8.99
CA ILE A 204 5.05 -10.56 -7.62
C ILE A 204 6.26 -9.88 -6.97
N VAL A 205 7.40 -9.80 -7.67
CA VAL A 205 8.61 -9.13 -7.18
C VAL A 205 8.36 -7.64 -6.96
N LEU A 206 7.67 -6.98 -7.88
CA LEU A 206 7.23 -5.59 -7.74
C LEU A 206 6.41 -5.38 -6.46
N LEU A 207 5.37 -6.20 -6.26
CA LEU A 207 4.49 -6.08 -5.11
C LEU A 207 5.19 -6.39 -3.78
N LEU A 208 6.13 -7.36 -3.76
CA LEU A 208 6.95 -7.64 -2.57
C LEU A 208 7.83 -6.44 -2.22
N GLY A 209 8.57 -5.89 -3.18
CA GLY A 209 9.40 -4.71 -2.98
C GLY A 209 8.59 -3.48 -2.58
N PHE A 210 7.47 -3.26 -3.25
CA PHE A 210 6.53 -2.19 -2.94
C PHE A 210 5.90 -2.35 -1.55
N GLY A 211 5.48 -3.57 -1.22
CA GLY A 211 4.98 -3.90 0.11
C GLY A 211 6.00 -3.63 1.21
N PHE A 212 7.26 -3.96 0.96
CA PHE A 212 8.36 -3.78 1.90
C PHE A 212 8.69 -2.31 2.15
N ILE A 213 8.86 -1.49 1.10
CA ILE A 213 9.17 -0.07 1.26
C ILE A 213 8.04 0.69 1.95
N LEU A 214 6.78 0.42 1.61
CA LEU A 214 5.62 1.03 2.27
C LEU A 214 5.55 0.67 3.75
N GLN A 215 5.82 -0.59 4.10
CA GLN A 215 5.85 -1.03 5.49
C GLN A 215 7.01 -0.38 6.24
N LEU A 216 8.18 -0.23 5.62
CA LEU A 216 9.34 0.42 6.22
C LEU A 216 9.08 1.92 6.44
N LEU A 217 8.48 2.61 5.46
CA LEU A 217 8.02 4.00 5.61
C LEU A 217 7.06 4.16 6.78
N ARG A 218 6.07 3.25 6.90
CA ARG A 218 5.12 3.23 8.02
C ARG A 218 5.84 3.10 9.37
N ILE A 219 6.82 2.22 9.46
CA ILE A 219 7.58 1.97 10.68
C ILE A 219 8.45 3.19 11.03
N VAL A 220 9.22 3.69 10.07
CA VAL A 220 10.17 4.79 10.26
C VAL A 220 9.48 6.11 10.62
N THR A 221 8.35 6.41 10.00
CA THR A 221 7.63 7.68 10.21
C THR A 221 6.58 7.61 11.33
N GLY A 222 6.19 6.40 11.73
CA GLY A 222 5.10 6.18 12.67
C GLY A 222 3.72 6.56 12.11
N SER A 223 3.59 6.88 10.82
CA SER A 223 2.37 7.43 10.23
C SER A 223 1.91 6.62 9.02
N LEU A 224 0.63 6.27 9.00
CA LEU A 224 0.00 5.63 7.85
C LEU A 224 -0.14 6.61 6.67
N TRP A 225 -0.27 7.90 6.94
CA TRP A 225 -0.39 8.92 5.91
C TRP A 225 0.84 9.02 4.98
N THR A 226 2.03 8.73 5.51
CA THR A 226 3.25 8.68 4.68
C THR A 226 3.19 7.53 3.67
N SER A 227 2.75 6.36 4.10
CA SER A 227 2.59 5.19 3.20
C SER A 227 1.48 5.43 2.18
N ILE A 228 0.32 5.97 2.60
CA ILE A 228 -0.80 6.30 1.70
C ILE A 228 -0.34 7.27 0.61
N ALA A 229 0.35 8.34 1.00
CA ALA A 229 0.79 9.35 0.04
C ALA A 229 1.92 8.86 -0.88
N PHE A 230 2.85 8.04 -0.36
CA PHE A 230 3.85 7.36 -1.19
C PHE A 230 3.15 6.43 -2.20
N HIS A 231 2.20 5.61 -1.74
CA HIS A 231 1.45 4.69 -2.58
C HIS A 231 0.73 5.43 -3.72
N LEU A 232 -0.05 6.46 -3.37
CA LEU A 232 -0.76 7.26 -4.36
C LEU A 232 0.20 7.93 -5.35
N ALA A 233 1.26 8.58 -4.86
CA ALA A 233 2.26 9.21 -5.72
C ALA A 233 2.99 8.20 -6.62
N PHE A 234 3.26 6.99 -6.12
CA PHE A 234 3.84 5.89 -6.90
C PHE A 234 2.93 5.48 -8.05
N LEU A 235 1.63 5.32 -7.80
CA LEU A 235 0.65 4.96 -8.83
C LEU A 235 0.57 6.04 -9.92
N GLU A 236 0.43 7.31 -9.52
CA GLU A 236 0.34 8.43 -10.45
C GLU A 236 1.65 8.63 -11.24
N ASN A 237 2.79 8.55 -10.56
CA ASN A 237 4.09 8.61 -11.22
C ASN A 237 4.26 7.47 -12.24
N SER A 238 3.91 6.25 -11.86
CA SER A 238 4.02 5.10 -12.76
C SER A 238 3.12 5.25 -13.98
N ARG A 239 1.85 5.63 -13.80
CA ARG A 239 0.84 5.70 -14.86
C ARG A 239 1.07 6.86 -15.82
N PHE A 240 1.45 8.04 -15.32
CA PHE A 240 1.46 9.28 -16.10
C PHE A 240 2.87 9.72 -16.51
N PHE A 241 3.95 9.22 -15.89
CA PHE A 241 5.31 9.68 -16.19
C PHE A 241 6.23 8.54 -16.63
N VAL A 242 6.12 7.33 -16.04
CA VAL A 242 7.07 6.25 -16.30
C VAL A 242 6.58 5.30 -17.39
N LEU A 243 5.34 4.81 -17.26
CA LEU A 243 4.75 3.90 -18.24
C LEU A 243 4.28 4.69 -19.47
N GLN A 244 4.56 4.14 -20.65
CA GLN A 244 4.23 4.78 -21.92
C GLN A 244 2.78 4.46 -22.34
N GLY A 245 1.80 4.70 -21.42
CA GLY A 245 0.37 4.58 -21.66
C GLY A 245 -0.19 5.68 -22.58
N GLU A 246 -1.49 5.68 -22.83
CA GLU A 246 -2.17 6.69 -23.66
C GLU A 246 -2.11 8.08 -23.02
N GLU A 247 -2.34 8.17 -21.71
CA GLU A 247 -2.30 9.41 -20.91
C GLU A 247 -0.93 9.52 -20.22
N ARG A 248 -0.02 10.32 -20.80
CA ARG A 248 1.33 10.53 -20.25
C ARG A 248 1.80 11.96 -20.41
N PHE A 249 2.56 12.45 -19.43
CA PHE A 249 3.19 13.78 -19.48
C PHE A 249 4.52 13.80 -20.24
N ILE A 250 5.21 12.65 -20.31
CA ILE A 250 6.54 12.55 -20.93
C ILE A 250 6.54 11.34 -21.88
N THR A 251 6.95 11.57 -23.11
CA THR A 251 7.34 10.49 -24.04
C THR A 251 8.85 10.41 -24.10
N TYR A 252 9.38 9.21 -23.97
CA TYR A 252 10.81 8.94 -24.09
C TYR A 252 11.04 7.63 -24.81
N GLU A 253 12.21 7.51 -25.42
CA GLU A 253 12.71 6.27 -26.05
C GLU A 253 13.81 5.68 -25.16
N GLU A 254 13.75 4.36 -24.93
CA GLU A 254 14.83 3.63 -24.27
C GLU A 254 15.91 3.31 -25.31
N ILE A 255 17.07 3.95 -25.18
CA ILE A 255 18.25 3.66 -26.00
C ILE A 255 18.87 2.34 -25.54
N VAL A 256 18.86 2.13 -24.22
CA VAL A 256 19.26 0.88 -23.61
C VAL A 256 18.01 0.22 -23.02
N PRO A 257 17.61 -0.99 -23.44
CA PRO A 257 16.42 -1.64 -22.97
C PRO A 257 16.37 -1.80 -21.42
N GLY A 258 15.22 -1.50 -20.82
CA GLY A 258 15.00 -1.62 -19.39
C GLY A 258 15.49 -0.44 -18.55
N THR A 259 16.02 0.61 -19.15
CA THR A 259 16.53 1.79 -18.43
C THR A 259 15.51 2.90 -18.21
N GLY A 260 14.30 2.74 -18.73
CA GLY A 260 13.14 3.57 -18.40
C GLY A 260 12.38 3.03 -17.20
N ALA A 261 11.33 2.27 -17.47
CA ALA A 261 10.43 1.80 -16.43
C ALA A 261 11.12 0.91 -15.37
N LEU A 262 11.95 -0.08 -15.77
CA LEU A 262 12.63 -0.96 -14.82
C LEU A 262 13.61 -0.19 -13.93
N PHE A 263 14.43 0.70 -14.52
CA PHE A 263 15.38 1.48 -13.74
C PHE A 263 14.68 2.43 -12.78
N VAL A 264 13.68 3.19 -13.22
CA VAL A 264 13.01 4.17 -12.36
C VAL A 264 12.17 3.47 -11.30
N ILE A 265 11.37 2.47 -11.64
CA ILE A 265 10.46 1.81 -10.70
C ILE A 265 11.23 0.84 -9.80
N PHE A 266 11.88 -0.19 -10.36
CA PHE A 266 12.49 -1.23 -9.53
C PHE A 266 13.77 -0.75 -8.86
N PHE A 267 14.68 -0.14 -9.60
CA PHE A 267 15.97 0.24 -9.01
C PHE A 267 15.84 1.51 -8.15
N MET A 268 15.36 2.61 -8.69
CA MET A 268 15.32 3.87 -7.95
C MET A 268 14.24 3.89 -6.86
N LEU A 269 12.99 3.59 -7.19
CA LEU A 269 11.91 3.69 -6.21
C LEU A 269 11.95 2.56 -5.17
N LEU A 270 12.17 1.31 -5.58
CA LEU A 270 12.12 0.19 -4.62
C LEU A 270 13.46 -0.08 -3.96
N ILE A 271 14.55 -0.26 -4.72
CA ILE A 271 15.85 -0.64 -4.14
C ILE A 271 16.51 0.57 -3.48
N VAL A 272 16.80 1.64 -4.22
CA VAL A 272 17.47 2.82 -3.66
C VAL A 272 16.60 3.46 -2.58
N GLY A 273 15.29 3.57 -2.81
CA GLY A 273 14.35 4.06 -1.81
C GLY A 273 14.39 3.25 -0.52
N THR A 274 14.43 1.92 -0.60
CA THR A 274 14.57 1.06 0.60
C THR A 274 15.93 1.27 1.27
N LEU A 275 17.02 1.28 0.50
CA LEU A 275 18.38 1.46 1.05
C LEU A 275 18.55 2.80 1.78
N LEU A 276 17.94 3.88 1.30
CA LEU A 276 17.97 5.19 1.96
C LEU A 276 17.17 5.22 3.28
N LEU A 277 16.16 4.35 3.43
CA LEU A 277 15.40 4.26 4.68
C LEU A 277 16.11 3.44 5.77
N ILE A 278 17.02 2.52 5.41
CA ILE A 278 17.74 1.67 6.37
C ILE A 278 18.54 2.49 7.41
N PRO A 279 19.38 3.46 7.03
CA PRO A 279 20.08 4.31 8.01
C PRO A 279 19.12 5.04 8.95
N VAL A 280 17.99 5.55 8.42
CA VAL A 280 16.98 6.22 9.23
C VAL A 280 16.33 5.24 10.23
N ALA A 281 16.07 4.01 9.80
CA ALA A 281 15.54 2.95 10.67
C ALA A 281 16.54 2.57 11.77
N ILE A 282 17.82 2.50 11.45
CA ILE A 282 18.91 2.20 12.40
C ILE A 282 19.06 3.35 13.42
N THR A 283 19.10 4.60 12.98
CA THR A 283 19.23 5.76 13.88
C THR A 283 18.03 5.92 14.82
N ARG A 284 16.84 5.54 14.36
CA ARG A 284 15.61 5.55 15.15
C ARG A 284 15.33 4.24 15.90
N ARG A 285 16.30 3.31 15.97
CA ARG A 285 16.10 1.97 16.57
C ARG A 285 15.53 1.99 18.00
N ASN A 286 15.90 2.96 18.80
CA ASN A 286 15.42 3.09 20.18
C ASN A 286 13.96 3.55 20.25
N THR A 287 13.48 4.29 19.26
CA THR A 287 12.09 4.78 19.16
C THR A 287 11.18 3.74 18.50
N ILE A 288 11.71 2.92 17.59
CA ILE A 288 10.94 1.96 16.77
C ILE A 288 10.70 0.62 17.48
N GLN A 289 11.27 0.36 18.63
CA GLN A 289 11.10 -0.90 19.39
C GLN A 289 11.11 -2.16 18.50
N TRP A 290 12.22 -2.39 17.78
CA TRP A 290 12.37 -3.55 16.86
C TRP A 290 12.24 -4.91 17.57
N ARG A 291 12.48 -4.97 18.89
CA ARG A 291 12.27 -6.14 19.74
C ARG A 291 11.20 -5.81 20.78
N LYS A 292 10.30 -6.73 21.02
CA LYS A 292 9.29 -6.62 22.08
C LYS A 292 10.02 -6.52 23.42
N ASN A 293 9.94 -5.37 24.09
CA ASN A 293 10.35 -5.26 25.47
C ASN A 293 9.22 -5.87 26.32
N GLU A 294 9.52 -6.90 27.11
CA GLU A 294 8.57 -7.56 28.02
C GLU A 294 7.98 -6.63 29.10
N LYS A 295 8.47 -5.39 29.19
CA LYS A 295 8.04 -4.41 30.19
C LYS A 295 6.80 -3.58 29.82
N CYS A 296 6.28 -3.63 28.59
CA CYS A 296 5.10 -2.84 28.20
C CYS A 296 3.75 -3.48 28.57
N ASP A 297 3.72 -4.68 29.15
CA ASP A 297 2.46 -5.35 29.54
C ASP A 297 2.02 -5.01 30.99
N GLN A 298 2.67 -4.07 31.68
CA GLN A 298 2.31 -3.72 33.07
C GLN A 298 1.51 -2.42 33.24
N ASP A 299 1.33 -1.62 32.17
CA ASP A 299 0.61 -0.34 32.22
C ASP A 299 -0.61 -0.31 31.26
N VAL A 300 -1.52 -1.27 31.39
CA VAL A 300 -2.89 -1.16 30.84
C VAL A 300 -3.88 -1.70 31.85
#